data_93e8a1d3dbd6b951ada3d41e66b090b6
#
_entry.id   93e8a1d3dbd6b951ada3d41e66b090b6
#
_cell.length_a   1.000
_cell.length_b   1.000
_cell.length_c   1.000
_cell.angle_alpha   90.00
_cell.angle_beta   90.00
_cell.angle_gamma   90.00
#
_symmetry.space_group_name_H-M   'P 1'
#
loop_
_entity.id
_entity.type
_entity.pdbx_description
1 polymer ?
#
loop_
_entity_poly.entity_id
_entity_poly.type
_entity_poly.pdbx_seq_one_letter_code
_entity_poly.pdbx_strand_id
1 'polypeptide(L)' 'MITTEFSIGQLAKQAKCKVETVHYYEKSGIMPEPPRTEGGHRVYALTHVKRLNFIRRCRKLGFSIEQIKELLKLIDEPGH' A
#
# COMPACT_ATOMS: atom_id res chain seq x y z
N MET A 1 -6.05 13.92 19.85
CA MET A 1 -6.06 13.70 18.41
C MET A 1 -5.56 12.29 18.11
N ILE A 2 -6.29 11.57 17.30
CA ILE A 2 -5.93 10.20 16.96
C ILE A 2 -4.94 10.21 15.81
N THR A 3 -3.80 9.56 16.03
CA THR A 3 -2.78 9.44 15.01
C THR A 3 -3.00 8.14 14.25
N THR A 4 -3.11 8.23 12.94
CA THR A 4 -3.30 7.05 12.10
C THR A 4 -2.01 6.71 11.35
N GLU A 5 -0.89 6.84 12.06
CA GLU A 5 0.41 6.54 11.49
C GLU A 5 0.85 5.14 11.92
N PHE A 6 1.42 4.42 10.97
CA PHE A 6 1.86 3.06 11.20
C PHE A 6 3.31 2.88 10.76
N SER A 7 4.03 2.03 11.50
CA SER A 7 5.30 1.53 11.01
C SER A 7 5.00 0.47 9.95
N ILE A 8 6.02 0.03 9.21
CA ILE A 8 5.80 -1.00 8.20
C ILE A 8 5.33 -2.30 8.85
N GLY A 9 5.83 -2.61 10.05
CA GLY A 9 5.38 -3.80 10.77
C GLY A 9 3.91 -3.72 11.15
N GLN A 10 3.49 -2.54 11.61
CA GLN A 10 2.09 -2.33 11.96
C GLN A 10 1.20 -2.36 10.73
N LEU A 11 1.67 -1.78 9.62
CA LEU A 11 0.94 -1.81 8.36
C LEU A 11 0.71 -3.24 7.91
N ALA A 12 1.77 -4.04 7.90
CA ALA A 12 1.68 -5.44 7.49
C ALA A 12 0.70 -6.20 8.37
N LYS A 13 0.76 -5.96 9.67
CA LYS A 13 -0.13 -6.61 10.61
C LYS A 13 -1.59 -6.22 10.36
N GLN A 14 -1.85 -4.95 10.10
CA GLN A 14 -3.21 -4.46 9.80
C GLN A 14 -3.76 -5.10 8.53
N ALA A 15 -2.92 -5.32 7.55
CA ALA A 15 -3.32 -5.91 6.28
C ALA A 15 -3.17 -7.43 6.28
N LYS A 16 -2.74 -8.01 7.38
CA LYS A 16 -2.57 -9.46 7.54
C LYS A 16 -1.63 -10.05 6.49
N CYS A 17 -0.52 -9.37 6.26
CA CYS A 17 0.50 -9.86 5.33
C CYS A 17 1.88 -9.66 5.95
N LYS A 18 2.91 -10.07 5.23
CA LYS A 18 4.29 -9.95 5.71
C LYS A 18 4.90 -8.62 5.27
N VAL A 19 5.87 -8.14 6.02
CA VAL A 19 6.62 -6.94 5.68
C VAL A 19 7.24 -7.09 4.28
N GLU A 20 7.73 -8.27 3.97
CA GLU A 20 8.31 -8.56 2.65
C GLU A 20 7.30 -8.35 1.54
N THR A 21 6.04 -8.66 1.79
CA THR A 21 4.97 -8.46 0.82
C THR A 21 4.76 -6.98 0.54
N VAL A 22 4.81 -6.17 1.60
CA VAL A 22 4.68 -4.71 1.44
C VAL A 22 5.83 -4.18 0.58
N HIS A 23 7.06 -4.60 0.86
CA HIS A 23 8.23 -4.19 0.08
C HIS A 23 8.10 -4.61 -1.38
N TYR A 24 7.61 -5.81 -1.61
CA TYR A 24 7.42 -6.31 -2.97
C TYR A 24 6.47 -5.40 -3.76
N TYR A 25 5.37 -5.03 -3.14
CA TYR A 25 4.40 -4.16 -3.80
C TYR A 25 4.94 -2.75 -4.01
N GLU A 26 5.75 -2.24 -3.09
CA GLU A 26 6.39 -0.95 -3.26
C GLU A 26 7.35 -0.97 -4.45
N LYS A 27 8.15 -2.03 -4.55
CA LYS A 27 9.08 -2.18 -5.67
C LYS A 27 8.34 -2.35 -6.99
N SER A 28 7.19 -2.99 -6.96
CA SER A 28 6.38 -3.21 -8.16
C SER A 28 5.67 -1.93 -8.62
N GLY A 29 5.68 -0.90 -7.81
CA GLY A 29 5.08 0.38 -8.16
C GLY A 29 3.58 0.47 -7.92
N ILE A 30 2.98 -0.53 -7.29
CA ILE A 30 1.53 -0.48 -7.02
C ILE A 30 1.21 0.09 -5.64
N MET A 31 2.22 0.22 -4.78
CA MET A 31 2.09 0.90 -3.51
C MET A 31 2.93 2.19 -3.57
N PRO A 32 2.36 3.33 -3.24
CA PRO A 32 3.13 4.57 -3.22
C PRO A 32 4.14 4.53 -2.09
N GLU A 33 5.27 5.20 -2.28
CA GLU A 33 6.24 5.32 -1.22
C GLU A 33 5.66 6.20 -0.12
N PRO A 34 5.79 5.79 1.14
CA PRO A 34 5.29 6.60 2.24
C PRO A 34 6.23 7.78 2.50
N PRO A 35 5.71 8.84 3.10
CA PRO A 35 6.59 9.92 3.55
C PRO A 35 7.52 9.41 4.64
N ARG A 36 8.63 10.09 4.83
CA ARG A 36 9.58 9.74 5.86
C ARG A 36 9.64 10.83 6.91
N THR A 37 9.88 10.42 8.15
CA THR A 37 10.11 11.38 9.22
C THR A 37 11.51 11.98 9.09
N GLU A 38 11.83 12.95 9.91
CA GLU A 38 13.16 13.57 9.92
C GLU A 38 14.26 12.54 10.15
N GLY A 39 13.97 11.49 10.90
CA GLY A 39 14.95 10.44 11.15
C GLY A 39 15.05 9.42 10.03
N GLY A 40 14.34 9.61 8.93
CA GLY A 40 14.40 8.71 7.80
C GLY A 40 13.50 7.49 7.91
N HIS A 41 12.66 7.45 8.93
CA HIS A 41 11.74 6.33 9.12
C HIS A 41 10.52 6.49 8.24
N ARG A 42 10.06 5.39 7.69
CA ARG A 42 8.85 5.38 6.88
C ARG A 42 7.62 5.44 7.76
N VAL A 43 6.67 6.27 7.37
CA VAL A 43 5.42 6.43 8.11
C VAL A 43 4.27 6.13 7.15
N TYR A 44 3.47 5.16 7.52
CA TYR A 44 2.33 4.74 6.70
C TYR A 44 1.03 5.26 7.29
N ALA A 45 0.10 5.60 6.43
CA ALA A 45 -1.19 6.12 6.84
C ALA A 45 -2.28 5.09 6.58
N LEU A 46 -3.48 5.40 7.04
CA LEU A 46 -4.63 4.53 6.82
C LEU A 46 -4.88 4.29 5.33
N THR A 47 -4.58 5.27 4.50
CA THR A 47 -4.72 5.11 3.05
C THR A 47 -3.85 3.99 2.52
N HIS A 48 -2.68 3.79 3.12
CA HIS A 48 -1.79 2.69 2.73
C HIS A 48 -2.40 1.34 3.11
N VAL A 49 -3.05 1.29 4.28
CA VAL A 49 -3.72 0.06 4.71
C VAL A 49 -4.83 -0.30 3.71
N LYS A 50 -5.63 0.68 3.35
CA LYS A 50 -6.72 0.48 2.39
C LYS A 50 -6.20 0.04 1.03
N ARG A 51 -5.13 0.68 0.55
CA ARG A 51 -4.52 0.33 -0.73
C ARG A 51 -4.02 -1.11 -0.69
N LEU A 52 -3.33 -1.46 0.38
CA LEU A 52 -2.76 -2.79 0.53
C LEU A 52 -3.86 -3.86 0.58
N ASN A 53 -4.95 -3.59 1.29
CA ASN A 53 -6.08 -4.50 1.34
C ASN A 53 -6.71 -4.69 -0.03
N PHE A 54 -6.83 -3.62 -0.80
CA PHE A 54 -7.35 -3.67 -2.15
C PHE A 54 -6.46 -4.55 -3.05
N ILE A 55 -5.15 -4.32 -2.97
CA ILE A 55 -4.19 -5.09 -3.77
C ILE A 55 -4.29 -6.58 -3.44
N ARG A 56 -4.31 -6.90 -2.15
CA ARG A 56 -4.39 -8.30 -1.73
C ARG A 56 -5.68 -8.95 -2.20
N ARG A 57 -6.77 -8.21 -2.16
CA ARG A 57 -8.06 -8.71 -2.64
C ARG A 57 -8.02 -9.00 -4.14
N CYS A 58 -7.41 -8.10 -4.89
CA CYS A 58 -7.26 -8.30 -6.34
C CYS A 58 -6.39 -9.52 -6.63
N ARG A 59 -5.30 -9.69 -5.91
CA ARG A 59 -4.44 -10.84 -6.09
C ARG A 59 -5.18 -12.15 -5.80
N LYS A 60 -6.00 -12.12 -4.78
CA LYS A 60 -6.80 -13.29 -4.40
C LYS A 60 -7.79 -13.66 -5.50
N LEU A 61 -8.27 -12.66 -6.24
CA LEU A 61 -9.19 -12.88 -7.36
C LEU A 61 -8.47 -13.25 -8.65
N GLY A 62 -7.15 -13.28 -8.65
CA GLY A 62 -6.38 -13.70 -9.80
C GLY A 62 -5.80 -12.60 -10.66
N PHE A 63 -5.94 -11.34 -10.24
CA PHE A 63 -5.36 -10.24 -11.01
C PHE A 63 -3.84 -10.25 -10.89
N SER A 64 -3.17 -9.96 -12.00
CA SER A 64 -1.72 -9.82 -12.02
C SER A 64 -1.34 -8.44 -11.48
N ILE A 65 -0.07 -8.27 -11.15
CA ILE A 65 0.45 -6.98 -10.71
C ILE A 65 0.19 -5.91 -11.76
N GLU A 66 0.39 -6.24 -13.02
CA GLU A 66 0.17 -5.28 -14.10
C GLU A 66 -1.29 -4.88 -14.22
N GLN A 67 -2.19 -5.84 -14.06
CA GLN A 67 -3.62 -5.55 -14.09
C GLN A 67 -4.03 -4.66 -12.92
N ILE A 68 -3.43 -4.90 -11.76
CA ILE A 68 -3.70 -4.07 -10.58
C ILE A 68 -3.19 -2.65 -10.83
N LYS A 69 -2.03 -2.50 -11.46
CA LYS A 69 -1.51 -1.18 -11.81
C LYS A 69 -2.49 -0.40 -12.68
N GLU A 70 -3.06 -1.08 -13.65
CA GLU A 70 -4.03 -0.44 -14.55
C GLU A 70 -5.26 0.04 -13.77
N LEU A 71 -5.76 -0.81 -12.87
CA LEU A 71 -6.91 -0.43 -12.05
C LEU A 71 -6.58 0.76 -11.15
N LEU A 72 -5.39 0.78 -10.57
CA LEU A 72 -4.99 1.85 -9.68
C LEU A 72 -4.83 3.16 -10.41
N LYS A 73 -4.41 3.14 -11.65
CA LYS A 73 -4.32 4.34 -12.45
C LYS A 73 -5.68 5.01 -12.60
N LEU A 74 -6.71 4.20 -12.82
CA LEU A 74 -8.07 4.71 -12.94
C LEU A 74 -8.55 5.32 -11.63
N ILE A 75 -8.15 4.75 -10.52
CA ILE A 75 -8.53 5.23 -9.20
C ILE A 75 -7.75 6.48 -8.82
N ASP A 76 -6.45 6.49 -9.10
CA ASP A 76 -5.56 7.55 -8.65
C ASP A 76 -5.57 8.79 -9.56
N GLU A 77 -6.18 8.69 -10.73
CA GLU A 77 -6.27 9.81 -11.65
C GLU A 77 -7.74 10.15 -11.92
N PRO A 78 -8.43 10.67 -10.92
CA PRO A 78 -9.86 10.92 -11.04
C PRO A 78 -10.22 12.16 -11.84
N GLY A 79 -9.25 12.86 -12.34
CA GLY A 79 -9.48 14.17 -12.94
C GLY A 79 -9.86 14.18 -14.41
N HIS A 80 -10.14 13.07 -14.97
CA HIS A 80 -10.44 13.03 -16.41
C HIS A 80 -11.72 13.65 -16.77
#